data_baba2352e7ae7d142e1aeea5398f81d7
#
_entry.id   baba2352e7ae7d142e1aeea5398f81d7
#
_cell.length_a   1.000
_cell.length_b   1.000
_cell.length_c   1.000
_cell.angle_alpha   90.00
_cell.angle_beta   90.00
_cell.angle_gamma   90.00
#
_symmetry.space_group_name_H-M   'P 1'
#
loop_
_entity.id
_entity.type
_entity.pdbx_description
1 polymer ?
#
loop_
_entity_poly.entity_id
_entity_poly.type
_entity_poly.pdbx_seq_one_letter_code
_entity_poly.pdbx_strand_id
1 'polypeptide(L)'
;MGNANLSGVILLLICLLIDPAYAASTHHKTSSKKQSSGHSSSKHTYSRHGVARHHRANRYQGPTVEQIPEEIFPPGHKFTPEEKAEASQIGALVQNGMWKDAFKASSKAAKEHPDRWWLQAARAAAASNLNRPKDVIDAVDAALKSNQGDANRLNLAQLYTLRANALSRLERKSEALNDFQTAIKLSKTDPVCRAGAAWIYATSSDPQIRNGSAAVALATAAAKLSAWKDDTVLDVLAAAYAETGDFRSAQKWQEKAILLGSPQDVPYYQRRLLNYQAGKPWRENSQ
;
A
#
# COMPACT_ATOMS: atom_id res chain seq x y z
N MET A 1 -24.23 1.86 19.13
CA MET A 1 -24.87 2.43 17.93
C MET A 1 -23.83 3.35 17.32
N GLY A 2 -22.96 2.82 16.50
CA GLY A 2 -21.84 3.55 15.90
C GLY A 2 -22.09 3.77 14.43
N ASN A 3 -22.28 5.02 14.02
CA ASN A 3 -22.26 5.43 12.64
C ASN A 3 -20.82 5.24 12.12
N ALA A 4 -20.58 4.14 11.45
CA ALA A 4 -19.42 3.99 10.60
C ALA A 4 -19.59 4.96 9.42
N ASN A 5 -18.83 6.04 9.46
CA ASN A 5 -18.77 7.07 8.42
C ASN A 5 -18.41 6.43 7.09
N LEU A 6 -19.37 6.33 6.19
CA LEU A 6 -19.23 5.87 4.81
C LEU A 6 -18.49 6.88 3.91
N SER A 7 -18.07 8.02 4.45
CA SER A 7 -17.15 8.98 3.77
C SER A 7 -15.80 8.35 3.36
N GLY A 8 -15.58 7.11 3.78
CA GLY A 8 -14.40 6.33 3.49
C GLY A 8 -14.39 5.56 2.17
N VAL A 9 -15.44 5.43 1.37
CA VAL A 9 -15.46 4.36 0.36
C VAL A 9 -14.61 4.66 -0.87
N ILE A 10 -14.48 5.89 -1.33
CA ILE A 10 -13.48 6.24 -2.38
C ILE A 10 -12.21 6.83 -1.75
N LEU A 11 -12.26 7.51 -0.63
CA LEU A 11 -11.11 7.73 0.24
C LEU A 11 -10.57 6.38 0.72
N LEU A 12 -11.42 5.43 1.07
CA LEU A 12 -11.10 4.02 1.31
C LEU A 12 -10.62 3.32 0.04
N LEU A 13 -11.14 3.61 -1.13
CA LEU A 13 -10.64 3.12 -2.42
C LEU A 13 -9.19 3.51 -2.66
N ILE A 14 -8.77 4.68 -2.22
CA ILE A 14 -7.39 5.14 -2.32
C ILE A 14 -6.62 4.89 -1.01
N CYS A 15 -7.24 4.98 0.17
CA CYS A 15 -6.57 4.75 1.47
C CYS A 15 -6.40 3.28 1.86
N LEU A 16 -7.33 2.37 1.55
CA LEU A 16 -7.16 0.91 1.73
C LEU A 16 -6.16 0.30 0.73
N LEU A 17 -5.74 1.08 -0.26
CA LEU A 17 -4.83 0.63 -1.31
C LEU A 17 -3.37 0.90 -0.98
N ILE A 18 -3.11 1.64 0.08
CA ILE A 18 -1.76 1.86 0.60
C ILE A 18 -1.66 1.08 1.92
N ASP A 19 -1.72 -0.25 1.83
CA ASP A 19 -1.22 -1.08 2.91
C ASP A 19 0.33 -1.07 2.81
N PRO A 20 1.01 -0.36 3.71
CA PRO A 20 2.46 -0.28 3.69
C PRO A 20 3.12 -1.65 4.00
N ALA A 21 2.41 -2.57 4.65
CA ALA A 21 2.85 -3.95 4.84
C ALA A 21 3.07 -4.68 3.51
N TYR A 22 2.28 -4.36 2.47
CA TYR A 22 2.45 -4.93 1.14
C TYR A 22 3.72 -4.43 0.43
N ALA A 23 4.17 -3.21 0.69
CA ALA A 23 5.40 -2.67 0.13
C ALA A 23 6.66 -3.42 0.64
N ALA A 24 6.62 -3.97 1.86
CA ALA A 24 7.71 -4.75 2.44
C ALA A 24 7.69 -6.24 2.05
N SER A 25 6.50 -6.77 1.68
CA SER A 25 6.27 -8.20 1.49
C SER A 25 6.56 -8.75 0.09
N THR A 26 6.69 -7.89 -0.94
CA THR A 26 6.71 -8.33 -2.34
C THR A 26 8.09 -8.69 -2.90
N HIS A 27 9.16 -8.67 -2.10
CA HIS A 27 10.51 -9.00 -2.58
C HIS A 27 10.85 -10.49 -2.69
N HIS A 28 9.89 -11.43 -2.48
CA HIS A 28 10.20 -12.86 -2.56
C HIS A 28 9.13 -13.67 -3.30
N LYS A 29 9.10 -13.59 -4.63
CA LYS A 29 8.62 -14.68 -5.48
C LYS A 29 9.33 -14.68 -6.83
N THR A 30 10.58 -15.09 -6.85
CA THR A 30 11.16 -15.72 -8.05
C THR A 30 12.22 -16.73 -7.62
N SER A 31 12.05 -17.95 -8.11
CA SER A 31 13.04 -19.03 -8.15
C SER A 31 13.08 -20.00 -6.98
N SER A 32 12.23 -21.02 -7.02
CA SER A 32 12.66 -22.36 -6.57
C SER A 32 12.55 -23.33 -7.75
N LYS A 33 13.69 -23.58 -8.37
CA LYS A 33 13.89 -24.74 -9.26
C LYS A 33 13.79 -26.02 -8.44
N LYS A 34 13.03 -26.97 -8.98
CA LYS A 34 12.94 -28.37 -8.55
C LYS A 34 14.31 -28.98 -8.29
N GLN A 35 14.46 -29.62 -7.13
CA GLN A 35 15.28 -30.82 -7.00
C GLN A 35 14.44 -31.91 -6.36
N SER A 36 14.29 -32.96 -7.12
CA SER A 36 13.70 -34.24 -6.74
C SER A 36 14.75 -35.06 -5.99
N SER A 37 14.38 -35.62 -4.84
CA SER A 37 14.94 -36.89 -4.39
C SER A 37 13.92 -37.56 -3.50
N GLY A 38 13.59 -38.79 -3.84
CA GLY A 38 12.58 -39.61 -3.22
C GLY A 38 13.08 -40.25 -1.92
N HIS A 39 12.17 -40.71 -1.14
CA HIS A 39 12.05 -42.05 -0.57
C HIS A 39 10.94 -42.12 0.50
N SER A 40 10.10 -43.07 0.31
CA SER A 40 9.61 -44.07 1.27
C SER A 40 8.38 -43.75 2.11
N SER A 41 7.33 -44.37 1.67
CA SER A 41 6.18 -45.00 2.33
C SER A 41 6.04 -44.97 3.85
N SER A 42 4.90 -44.50 4.34
CA SER A 42 4.11 -45.26 5.29
C SER A 42 2.61 -44.97 5.14
N LYS A 43 1.83 -46.02 4.97
CA LYS A 43 0.37 -46.03 4.86
C LYS A 43 -0.25 -45.73 6.23
N HIS A 44 -1.09 -44.75 6.34
CA HIS A 44 -2.15 -44.72 7.37
C HIS A 44 -3.45 -44.29 6.71
N THR A 45 -4.34 -45.26 6.67
CA THR A 45 -5.75 -45.12 6.29
C THR A 45 -6.47 -44.33 7.39
N TYR A 46 -7.11 -43.23 7.04
CA TYR A 46 -8.17 -42.64 7.82
C TYR A 46 -9.41 -42.35 6.97
N SER A 47 -10.49 -42.83 7.52
CA SER A 47 -11.87 -42.87 7.07
C SER A 47 -12.38 -41.54 6.51
N ARG A 48 -13.07 -41.65 5.34
CA ARG A 48 -13.92 -40.62 4.77
C ARG A 48 -15.17 -40.43 5.63
N HIS A 49 -15.32 -39.28 6.28
CA HIS A 49 -16.63 -38.70 6.58
C HIS A 49 -16.80 -37.45 5.76
N GLY A 50 -17.65 -37.54 4.75
CA GLY A 50 -18.01 -36.44 3.89
C GLY A 50 -18.87 -35.43 4.66
N VAL A 51 -18.33 -34.23 4.90
CA VAL A 51 -19.13 -33.07 5.25
C VAL A 51 -19.22 -32.22 4.00
N ALA A 52 -20.38 -32.27 3.36
CA ALA A 52 -20.74 -31.38 2.27
C ALA A 52 -20.75 -29.94 2.81
N ARG A 53 -19.72 -29.21 2.55
CA ARG A 53 -19.70 -27.74 2.76
C ARG A 53 -20.52 -27.13 1.64
N HIS A 54 -21.75 -26.79 1.94
CA HIS A 54 -22.51 -25.83 1.16
C HIS A 54 -21.81 -24.46 1.24
N HIS A 55 -20.96 -24.16 0.27
CA HIS A 55 -20.54 -22.79 0.00
C HIS A 55 -21.77 -22.06 -0.56
N ARG A 56 -22.56 -21.51 0.35
CA ARG A 56 -23.49 -20.45 0.02
C ARG A 56 -22.61 -19.26 -0.39
N ALA A 57 -22.46 -19.05 -1.68
CA ALA A 57 -21.91 -17.81 -2.21
C ALA A 57 -22.83 -16.68 -1.72
N ASN A 58 -22.43 -16.01 -0.66
CA ASN A 58 -23.04 -14.78 -0.21
C ASN A 58 -22.78 -13.77 -1.34
N ARG A 59 -23.76 -13.56 -2.24
CA ARG A 59 -23.69 -12.50 -3.23
C ARG A 59 -23.75 -11.19 -2.43
N TYR A 60 -22.57 -10.62 -2.19
CA TYR A 60 -22.47 -9.27 -1.67
C TYR A 60 -23.11 -8.36 -2.71
N GLN A 61 -24.29 -7.85 -2.39
CA GLN A 61 -24.89 -6.72 -3.11
C GLN A 61 -24.19 -5.50 -2.53
N GLY A 62 -23.22 -4.95 -3.26
CA GLY A 62 -22.59 -3.69 -2.91
C GLY A 62 -23.64 -2.59 -2.66
N PRO A 63 -23.26 -1.48 -2.02
CA PRO A 63 -24.17 -0.38 -1.77
C PRO A 63 -24.82 0.07 -3.09
N THR A 64 -26.12 0.32 -3.05
CA THR A 64 -26.83 0.88 -4.20
C THR A 64 -26.27 2.28 -4.52
N VAL A 65 -26.35 2.69 -5.78
CA VAL A 65 -25.84 3.99 -6.29
C VAL A 65 -26.27 5.18 -5.42
N GLU A 66 -27.45 5.09 -4.80
CA GLU A 66 -28.02 6.10 -3.88
C GLU A 66 -27.29 6.21 -2.52
N GLN A 67 -26.46 5.21 -2.16
CA GLN A 67 -25.79 5.14 -0.87
C GLN A 67 -24.33 5.64 -0.91
N ILE A 68 -23.85 6.11 -2.06
CA ILE A 68 -22.51 6.69 -2.18
C ILE A 68 -22.63 8.18 -1.80
N PRO A 69 -21.98 8.62 -0.68
CA PRO A 69 -22.01 10.02 -0.30
C PRO A 69 -21.37 10.91 -1.38
N GLU A 70 -21.98 12.04 -1.67
CA GLU A 70 -21.44 13.03 -2.65
C GLU A 70 -20.05 13.55 -2.27
N GLU A 71 -19.69 13.51 -0.98
CA GLU A 71 -18.40 13.94 -0.46
C GLU A 71 -17.20 13.09 -0.93
N ILE A 72 -17.47 11.93 -1.53
CA ILE A 72 -16.45 11.03 -2.09
C ILE A 72 -15.90 11.57 -3.40
N PHE A 73 -16.67 12.40 -4.07
CA PHE A 73 -16.35 12.94 -5.37
C PHE A 73 -15.67 14.32 -5.28
N PRO A 74 -14.87 14.72 -6.27
CA PRO A 74 -14.24 16.03 -6.28
C PRO A 74 -15.28 17.13 -6.07
N PRO A 75 -15.02 18.12 -5.22
CA PRO A 75 -15.94 19.24 -5.04
C PRO A 75 -16.11 19.96 -6.39
N GLY A 76 -17.33 20.01 -6.88
CA GLY A 76 -17.69 20.71 -8.14
C GLY A 76 -18.06 19.80 -9.32
N HIS A 77 -17.66 18.54 -9.34
CA HIS A 77 -18.08 17.61 -10.39
C HIS A 77 -19.41 16.94 -10.03
N LYS A 78 -20.45 17.19 -10.85
CA LYS A 78 -21.74 16.51 -10.72
C LYS A 78 -21.72 15.20 -11.50
N PHE A 79 -21.50 14.11 -10.81
CA PHE A 79 -21.50 12.78 -11.43
C PHE A 79 -22.87 12.43 -12.02
N THR A 80 -22.88 11.99 -13.26
CA THR A 80 -24.05 11.40 -13.87
C THR A 80 -24.40 10.06 -13.20
N PRO A 81 -25.63 9.57 -13.32
CA PRO A 81 -26.00 8.24 -12.81
C PRO A 81 -25.10 7.12 -13.36
N GLU A 82 -24.66 7.23 -14.60
CA GLU A 82 -23.76 6.27 -15.26
C GLU A 82 -22.37 6.28 -14.63
N GLU A 83 -21.80 7.46 -14.38
CA GLU A 83 -20.51 7.61 -13.69
C GLU A 83 -20.56 7.06 -12.28
N LYS A 84 -21.65 7.31 -11.56
CA LYS A 84 -21.86 6.75 -10.21
C LYS A 84 -21.92 5.21 -10.25
N ALA A 85 -22.62 4.64 -11.24
CA ALA A 85 -22.71 3.18 -11.40
C ALA A 85 -21.36 2.57 -11.73
N GLU A 86 -20.59 3.18 -12.64
CA GLU A 86 -19.24 2.74 -13.01
C GLU A 86 -18.26 2.79 -11.81
N ALA A 87 -18.23 3.91 -11.10
CA ALA A 87 -17.42 4.07 -9.89
C ALA A 87 -17.79 3.05 -8.80
N SER A 88 -19.10 2.80 -8.62
CA SER A 88 -19.58 1.79 -7.67
C SER A 88 -19.14 0.38 -8.04
N GLN A 89 -19.21 0.02 -9.32
CA GLN A 89 -18.77 -1.29 -9.81
C GLN A 89 -17.26 -1.50 -9.57
N ILE A 90 -16.43 -0.53 -9.95
CA ILE A 90 -14.98 -0.59 -9.74
C ILE A 90 -14.69 -0.64 -8.24
N GLY A 91 -15.39 0.18 -7.45
CA GLY A 91 -15.29 0.21 -6.00
C GLY A 91 -15.58 -1.11 -5.34
N ALA A 92 -16.65 -1.79 -5.75
CA ALA A 92 -16.99 -3.11 -5.24
C ALA A 92 -15.91 -4.16 -5.55
N LEU A 93 -15.31 -4.13 -6.73
CA LEU A 93 -14.19 -5.03 -7.08
C LEU A 93 -12.98 -4.82 -6.17
N VAL A 94 -12.65 -3.56 -5.91
CA VAL A 94 -11.55 -3.18 -5.01
C VAL A 94 -11.82 -3.63 -3.57
N GLN A 95 -13.01 -3.34 -3.03
CA GLN A 95 -13.39 -3.74 -1.67
C GLN A 95 -13.36 -5.26 -1.45
N ASN A 96 -13.63 -6.03 -2.50
CA ASN A 96 -13.56 -7.49 -2.45
C ASN A 96 -12.16 -8.04 -2.77
N GLY A 97 -11.14 -7.20 -2.92
CA GLY A 97 -9.77 -7.62 -3.25
C GLY A 97 -9.62 -8.21 -4.67
N MET A 98 -10.59 -7.97 -5.55
CA MET A 98 -10.61 -8.48 -6.93
C MET A 98 -9.74 -7.59 -7.83
N TRP A 99 -8.45 -7.48 -7.49
CA TRP A 99 -7.52 -6.51 -8.10
C TRP A 99 -7.36 -6.67 -9.60
N LYS A 100 -7.36 -7.90 -10.13
CA LYS A 100 -7.27 -8.16 -11.59
C LYS A 100 -8.48 -7.61 -12.33
N ASP A 101 -9.67 -7.84 -11.78
CA ASP A 101 -10.91 -7.40 -12.38
C ASP A 101 -11.08 -5.89 -12.24
N ALA A 102 -10.69 -5.32 -11.08
CA ALA A 102 -10.65 -3.88 -10.86
C ALA A 102 -9.69 -3.19 -11.85
N PHE A 103 -8.50 -3.75 -12.08
CA PHE A 103 -7.55 -3.23 -13.06
C PHE A 103 -8.11 -3.30 -14.50
N LYS A 104 -8.75 -4.42 -14.85
CA LYS A 104 -9.36 -4.59 -16.20
C LYS A 104 -10.51 -3.62 -16.40
N ALA A 105 -11.42 -3.51 -15.42
CA ALA A 105 -12.57 -2.60 -15.48
C ALA A 105 -12.13 -1.13 -15.57
N SER A 106 -11.27 -0.68 -14.66
CA SER A 106 -10.76 0.69 -14.67
C SER A 106 -9.94 1.02 -15.92
N SER A 107 -9.17 0.05 -16.46
CA SER A 107 -8.43 0.25 -17.71
C SER A 107 -9.33 0.38 -18.92
N LYS A 108 -10.46 -0.35 -18.97
CA LYS A 108 -11.45 -0.21 -20.02
C LYS A 108 -12.12 1.16 -19.93
N ALA A 109 -12.66 1.49 -18.77
CA ALA A 109 -13.33 2.75 -18.52
C ALA A 109 -12.43 3.98 -18.79
N ALA A 110 -11.17 3.92 -18.36
CA ALA A 110 -10.20 4.99 -18.61
C ALA A 110 -9.81 5.18 -20.09
N LYS A 111 -10.01 4.18 -20.96
CA LYS A 111 -9.86 4.31 -22.40
C LYS A 111 -11.07 4.99 -23.04
N GLU A 112 -12.26 4.68 -22.54
CA GLU A 112 -13.52 5.24 -23.00
C GLU A 112 -13.67 6.70 -22.53
N HIS A 113 -13.15 7.02 -21.35
CA HIS A 113 -13.23 8.32 -20.68
C HIS A 113 -11.84 8.78 -20.19
N PRO A 114 -10.93 9.18 -21.07
CA PRO A 114 -9.55 9.54 -20.71
C PRO A 114 -9.43 10.84 -19.90
N ASP A 115 -10.46 11.67 -19.90
CA ASP A 115 -10.60 12.93 -19.17
C ASP A 115 -10.94 12.72 -17.69
N ARG A 116 -11.42 11.53 -17.30
CA ARG A 116 -11.81 11.21 -15.94
C ARG A 116 -10.60 10.76 -15.13
N TRP A 117 -9.94 11.69 -14.45
CA TRP A 117 -8.74 11.41 -13.63
C TRP A 117 -8.95 10.29 -12.60
N TRP A 118 -10.14 10.16 -12.01
CA TRP A 118 -10.43 9.17 -10.98
C TRP A 118 -10.45 7.72 -11.51
N LEU A 119 -10.74 7.50 -12.80
CA LEU A 119 -10.60 6.18 -13.42
C LEU A 119 -9.14 5.76 -13.53
N GLN A 120 -8.26 6.70 -13.87
CA GLN A 120 -6.82 6.46 -13.88
C GLN A 120 -6.28 6.24 -12.46
N ALA A 121 -6.80 6.97 -11.46
CA ALA A 121 -6.46 6.75 -10.05
C ALA A 121 -6.87 5.34 -9.58
N ALA A 122 -8.07 4.88 -9.92
CA ALA A 122 -8.53 3.52 -9.63
C ALA A 122 -7.67 2.45 -10.32
N ARG A 123 -7.26 2.70 -11.58
CA ARG A 123 -6.33 1.83 -12.32
C ARG A 123 -4.96 1.77 -11.64
N ALA A 124 -4.41 2.91 -11.20
CA ALA A 124 -3.13 2.98 -10.50
C ALA A 124 -3.17 2.19 -9.19
N ALA A 125 -4.25 2.34 -8.45
CA ALA A 125 -4.49 1.64 -7.21
C ALA A 125 -4.55 0.11 -7.40
N ALA A 126 -5.32 -0.36 -8.36
CA ALA A 126 -5.38 -1.80 -8.69
C ALA A 126 -4.02 -2.33 -9.18
N ALA A 127 -3.29 -1.56 -10.01
CA ALA A 127 -1.94 -1.90 -10.47
C ALA A 127 -0.95 -2.02 -9.31
N SER A 128 -1.04 -1.15 -8.30
CA SER A 128 -0.20 -1.20 -7.10
C SER A 128 -0.36 -2.52 -6.36
N ASN A 129 -1.60 -2.95 -6.14
CA ASN A 129 -1.90 -4.23 -5.48
C ASN A 129 -1.52 -5.47 -6.32
N LEU A 130 -1.44 -5.33 -7.63
CA LEU A 130 -0.94 -6.36 -8.53
C LEU A 130 0.59 -6.36 -8.67
N ASN A 131 1.31 -5.52 -7.91
CA ASN A 131 2.76 -5.33 -8.01
C ASN A 131 3.23 -5.00 -9.43
N ARG A 132 2.54 -4.05 -10.09
CA ARG A 132 2.82 -3.61 -11.46
C ARG A 132 3.29 -2.14 -11.47
N PRO A 133 4.53 -1.84 -11.00
CA PRO A 133 4.97 -0.47 -10.74
C PRO A 133 4.98 0.41 -12.00
N LYS A 134 5.27 -0.12 -13.19
CA LYS A 134 5.21 0.65 -14.44
C LYS A 134 3.78 1.10 -14.74
N ASP A 135 2.79 0.20 -14.60
CA ASP A 135 1.39 0.55 -14.82
C ASP A 135 0.88 1.57 -13.78
N VAL A 136 1.42 1.55 -12.56
CA VAL A 136 1.10 2.58 -11.55
C VAL A 136 1.58 3.94 -12.03
N ILE A 137 2.83 4.05 -12.48
CA ILE A 137 3.40 5.32 -12.95
C ILE A 137 2.59 5.85 -14.14
N ASP A 138 2.36 5.02 -15.16
CA ASP A 138 1.60 5.40 -16.35
C ASP A 138 0.18 5.88 -15.99
N ALA A 139 -0.48 5.19 -15.06
CA ALA A 139 -1.83 5.54 -14.65
C ALA A 139 -1.86 6.83 -13.80
N VAL A 140 -0.89 7.03 -12.90
CA VAL A 140 -0.81 8.27 -12.12
C VAL A 140 -0.47 9.46 -13.02
N ASP A 141 0.45 9.32 -13.96
CA ASP A 141 0.78 10.37 -14.91
C ASP A 141 -0.44 10.77 -15.74
N ALA A 142 -1.23 9.79 -16.20
CA ALA A 142 -2.49 10.04 -16.90
C ALA A 142 -3.51 10.73 -15.99
N ALA A 143 -3.63 10.32 -14.71
CA ALA A 143 -4.53 10.95 -13.75
C ALA A 143 -4.16 12.42 -13.49
N LEU A 144 -2.87 12.70 -13.28
CA LEU A 144 -2.37 14.06 -13.06
C LEU A 144 -2.56 14.95 -14.29
N LYS A 145 -2.40 14.39 -15.50
CA LYS A 145 -2.61 15.10 -16.77
C LYS A 145 -4.08 15.42 -17.04
N SER A 146 -4.97 14.49 -16.73
CA SER A 146 -6.43 14.68 -16.95
C SER A 146 -7.12 15.45 -15.82
N ASN A 147 -6.43 15.69 -14.71
CA ASN A 147 -6.95 16.47 -13.61
C ASN A 147 -7.00 17.96 -13.98
N GLN A 148 -8.19 18.46 -14.26
CA GLN A 148 -8.44 19.88 -14.58
C GLN A 148 -8.72 20.75 -13.34
N GLY A 149 -8.18 20.35 -12.18
CA GLY A 149 -8.42 21.02 -10.90
C GLY A 149 -9.51 20.37 -10.05
N ASP A 150 -10.10 19.29 -10.52
CA ASP A 150 -11.19 18.59 -9.83
C ASP A 150 -10.71 17.73 -8.65
N ALA A 151 -9.47 17.25 -8.69
CA ALA A 151 -8.90 16.50 -7.58
C ALA A 151 -8.54 17.43 -6.43
N ASN A 152 -9.03 17.12 -5.24
CA ASN A 152 -8.65 17.86 -4.05
C ASN A 152 -7.19 17.56 -3.63
N ARG A 153 -6.66 18.35 -2.67
CA ARG A 153 -5.26 18.23 -2.23
C ARG A 153 -4.93 16.85 -1.67
N LEU A 154 -5.89 16.18 -1.02
CA LEU A 154 -5.70 14.84 -0.47
C LEU A 154 -5.57 13.80 -1.59
N ASN A 155 -6.44 13.85 -2.60
CA ASN A 155 -6.36 12.97 -3.77
C ASN A 155 -5.01 13.12 -4.49
N LEU A 156 -4.56 14.35 -4.71
CA LEU A 156 -3.25 14.61 -5.31
C LEU A 156 -2.10 14.05 -4.45
N ALA A 157 -2.15 14.22 -3.13
CA ALA A 157 -1.16 13.66 -2.22
C ALA A 157 -1.08 12.13 -2.34
N GLN A 158 -2.23 11.47 -2.45
CA GLN A 158 -2.31 10.02 -2.61
C GLN A 158 -1.76 9.55 -3.97
N LEU A 159 -2.05 10.25 -5.06
CA LEU A 159 -1.48 9.97 -6.38
C LEU A 159 0.04 10.06 -6.36
N TYR A 160 0.60 11.14 -5.80
CA TYR A 160 2.06 11.27 -5.65
C TYR A 160 2.64 10.16 -4.76
N THR A 161 1.96 9.78 -3.66
CA THR A 161 2.40 8.68 -2.80
C THR A 161 2.42 7.34 -3.54
N LEU A 162 1.39 7.04 -4.34
CA LEU A 162 1.34 5.83 -5.16
C LEU A 162 2.50 5.79 -6.17
N ARG A 163 2.75 6.89 -6.87
CA ARG A 163 3.83 6.98 -7.86
C ARG A 163 5.20 6.87 -7.18
N ALA A 164 5.38 7.52 -6.03
CA ALA A 164 6.60 7.42 -5.25
C ALA A 164 6.91 5.98 -4.82
N ASN A 165 5.92 5.24 -4.32
CA ASN A 165 6.09 3.83 -3.99
C ASN A 165 6.47 2.99 -5.22
N ALA A 166 5.85 3.24 -6.37
CA ALA A 166 6.17 2.54 -7.62
C ALA A 166 7.58 2.87 -8.12
N LEU A 167 7.97 4.14 -8.06
CA LEU A 167 9.33 4.61 -8.40
C LEU A 167 10.38 3.99 -7.49
N SER A 168 10.12 3.94 -6.18
CA SER A 168 11.02 3.29 -5.21
C SER A 168 11.24 1.81 -5.55
N ARG A 169 10.20 1.08 -5.92
CA ARG A 169 10.30 -0.33 -6.36
C ARG A 169 11.13 -0.51 -7.65
N LEU A 170 11.19 0.50 -8.48
CA LEU A 170 12.01 0.52 -9.69
C LEU A 170 13.42 1.12 -9.45
N GLU A 171 13.83 1.26 -8.19
CA GLU A 171 15.11 1.87 -7.76
C GLU A 171 15.29 3.33 -8.18
N ARG A 172 14.21 4.00 -8.63
CA ARG A 172 14.20 5.44 -8.98
C ARG A 172 13.98 6.29 -7.71
N LYS A 173 14.85 6.11 -6.71
CA LYS A 173 14.65 6.61 -5.33
C LYS A 173 14.65 8.13 -5.22
N SER A 174 15.46 8.82 -6.02
CA SER A 174 15.46 10.29 -6.04
C SER A 174 14.13 10.87 -6.53
N GLU A 175 13.55 10.26 -7.56
CA GLU A 175 12.24 10.67 -8.07
C GLU A 175 11.12 10.32 -7.08
N ALA A 176 11.21 9.16 -6.43
CA ALA A 176 10.29 8.78 -5.37
C ALA A 176 10.31 9.78 -4.21
N LEU A 177 11.49 10.24 -3.77
CA LEU A 177 11.62 11.25 -2.72
C LEU A 177 10.99 12.59 -3.13
N ASN A 178 11.13 13.03 -4.38
CA ASN A 178 10.48 14.23 -4.89
C ASN A 178 8.94 14.13 -4.82
N ASP A 179 8.40 12.98 -5.19
CA ASP A 179 6.96 12.73 -5.11
C ASP A 179 6.48 12.66 -3.66
N PHE A 180 7.20 11.97 -2.76
CA PHE A 180 6.86 11.98 -1.34
C PHE A 180 6.92 13.39 -0.73
N GLN A 181 7.89 14.20 -1.08
CA GLN A 181 7.96 15.59 -0.62
C GLN A 181 6.76 16.40 -1.10
N THR A 182 6.33 16.19 -2.34
CA THR A 182 5.13 16.82 -2.90
C THR A 182 3.88 16.36 -2.14
N ALA A 183 3.74 15.08 -1.89
CA ALA A 183 2.64 14.52 -1.10
C ALA A 183 2.59 15.08 0.32
N ILE A 184 3.75 15.22 0.99
CA ILE A 184 3.86 15.80 2.35
C ILE A 184 3.43 17.29 2.37
N LYS A 185 3.74 18.06 1.30
CA LYS A 185 3.29 19.45 1.17
C LYS A 185 1.78 19.55 0.96
N LEU A 186 1.21 18.62 0.23
CA LEU A 186 -0.23 18.56 -0.06
C LEU A 186 -1.05 18.06 1.14
N SER A 187 -0.58 17.03 1.85
CA SER A 187 -1.24 16.47 3.03
C SER A 187 -0.33 16.51 4.26
N LYS A 188 -0.73 17.33 5.24
CA LYS A 188 0.01 17.44 6.52
C LYS A 188 -0.34 16.33 7.51
N THR A 189 -1.42 15.61 7.28
CA THR A 189 -1.99 14.62 8.20
C THR A 189 -1.82 13.17 7.75
N ASP A 190 -1.30 12.95 6.53
CA ASP A 190 -1.06 11.60 6.02
C ASP A 190 0.29 11.06 6.56
N PRO A 191 0.30 9.94 7.32
CA PRO A 191 1.52 9.32 7.80
C PRO A 191 2.28 8.56 6.70
N VAL A 192 1.58 8.07 5.65
CA VAL A 192 2.13 7.12 4.67
C VAL A 192 3.24 7.74 3.84
N CYS A 193 3.03 8.95 3.30
CA CYS A 193 4.05 9.63 2.50
C CYS A 193 5.31 9.95 3.32
N ARG A 194 5.17 10.24 4.63
CA ARG A 194 6.31 10.47 5.54
C ARG A 194 7.05 9.17 5.82
N ALA A 195 6.32 8.09 6.08
CA ALA A 195 6.92 6.77 6.31
C ALA A 195 7.66 6.29 5.05
N GLY A 196 7.08 6.45 3.86
CA GLY A 196 7.73 6.09 2.61
C GLY A 196 9.05 6.85 2.35
N ALA A 197 9.06 8.17 2.56
CA ALA A 197 10.29 8.95 2.46
C ALA A 197 11.33 8.55 3.52
N ALA A 198 10.89 8.33 4.77
CA ALA A 198 11.76 7.89 5.86
C ALA A 198 12.39 6.53 5.56
N TRP A 199 11.63 5.61 5.01
CA TRP A 199 12.12 4.30 4.59
C TRP A 199 13.27 4.41 3.58
N ILE A 200 13.10 5.21 2.53
CA ILE A 200 14.17 5.44 1.53
C ILE A 200 15.41 6.03 2.18
N TYR A 201 15.26 7.06 3.02
CA TYR A 201 16.38 7.67 3.73
C TYR A 201 17.08 6.73 4.70
N ALA A 202 16.38 5.76 5.29
CA ALA A 202 16.95 4.81 6.25
C ALA A 202 17.61 3.61 5.58
N THR A 203 17.06 3.12 4.45
CA THR A 203 17.38 1.77 3.95
C THR A 203 18.04 1.73 2.58
N SER A 204 18.13 2.86 1.86
CA SER A 204 18.73 2.90 0.53
C SER A 204 20.12 2.25 0.51
N SER A 205 20.39 1.44 -0.51
CA SER A 205 21.74 0.92 -0.78
C SER A 205 22.72 2.04 -1.16
N ASP A 206 22.20 3.11 -1.81
CA ASP A 206 22.99 4.29 -2.18
C ASP A 206 23.26 5.18 -0.95
N PRO A 207 24.53 5.32 -0.52
CA PRO A 207 24.89 6.16 0.62
C PRO A 207 24.60 7.65 0.42
N GLN A 208 24.51 8.12 -0.83
CA GLN A 208 24.21 9.53 -1.13
C GLN A 208 22.73 9.87 -0.88
N ILE A 209 21.87 8.89 -0.92
CA ILE A 209 20.44 9.03 -0.62
C ILE A 209 20.17 8.92 0.89
N ARG A 210 20.97 8.10 1.62
CA ARG A 210 20.73 7.88 3.04
C ARG A 210 20.87 9.14 3.88
N ASN A 211 19.91 9.31 4.78
CA ASN A 211 19.91 10.41 5.74
C ASN A 211 19.16 9.96 7.02
N GLY A 212 19.90 9.38 7.97
CA GLY A 212 19.32 8.85 9.20
C GLY A 212 18.57 9.90 10.02
N SER A 213 19.10 11.14 10.10
CA SER A 213 18.42 12.20 10.85
C SER A 213 17.09 12.61 10.23
N ALA A 214 17.04 12.75 8.90
CA ALA A 214 15.79 13.02 8.18
C ALA A 214 14.82 11.85 8.31
N ALA A 215 15.32 10.60 8.24
CA ALA A 215 14.52 9.40 8.41
C ALA A 215 13.85 9.36 9.80
N VAL A 216 14.58 9.60 10.88
CA VAL A 216 14.05 9.65 12.25
C VAL A 216 13.00 10.75 12.39
N ALA A 217 13.25 11.95 11.86
CA ALA A 217 12.31 13.06 11.93
C ALA A 217 10.97 12.73 11.23
N LEU A 218 11.04 12.20 10.01
CA LEU A 218 9.86 11.85 9.21
C LEU A 218 9.11 10.65 9.80
N ALA A 219 9.81 9.59 10.21
CA ALA A 219 9.20 8.41 10.81
C ALA A 219 8.55 8.73 12.16
N THR A 220 9.17 9.60 12.98
CA THR A 220 8.58 10.06 14.24
C THR A 220 7.30 10.88 13.98
N ALA A 221 7.30 11.74 12.95
CA ALA A 221 6.11 12.49 12.58
C ALA A 221 4.98 11.54 12.09
N ALA A 222 5.31 10.53 11.29
CA ALA A 222 4.36 9.52 10.85
C ALA A 222 3.80 8.72 12.03
N ALA A 223 4.65 8.30 12.98
CA ALA A 223 4.23 7.57 14.18
C ALA A 223 3.28 8.37 15.08
N LYS A 224 3.51 9.68 15.22
CA LYS A 224 2.57 10.57 15.92
C LYS A 224 1.21 10.65 15.22
N LEU A 225 1.20 10.78 13.89
CA LEU A 225 -0.03 10.83 13.10
C LEU A 225 -0.82 9.52 13.15
N SER A 226 -0.16 8.37 13.21
CA SER A 226 -0.80 7.06 13.40
C SER A 226 -1.07 6.72 14.87
N ALA A 227 -0.92 7.67 15.79
CA ALA A 227 -1.06 7.46 17.24
C ALA A 227 -0.22 6.28 17.76
N TRP A 228 0.94 5.98 17.14
CA TRP A 228 1.86 4.89 17.50
C TRP A 228 1.22 3.49 17.42
N LYS A 229 0.20 3.31 16.57
CA LYS A 229 -0.56 2.07 16.44
C LYS A 229 -0.36 1.36 15.10
N ASP A 230 0.36 1.96 14.18
CA ASP A 230 0.66 1.41 12.86
C ASP A 230 2.00 0.67 12.92
N ASP A 231 1.97 -0.63 12.80
CA ASP A 231 3.12 -1.52 12.88
C ASP A 231 4.16 -1.22 11.78
N THR A 232 3.72 -0.91 10.58
CA THR A 232 4.61 -0.56 9.46
C THR A 232 5.34 0.75 9.71
N VAL A 233 4.63 1.76 10.21
CA VAL A 233 5.26 3.03 10.59
C VAL A 233 6.28 2.84 11.70
N LEU A 234 6.02 1.94 12.67
CA LEU A 234 6.97 1.63 13.72
C LEU A 234 8.18 0.83 13.21
N ASP A 235 8.00 -0.05 12.24
CA ASP A 235 9.10 -0.73 11.54
C ASP A 235 9.99 0.27 10.80
N VAL A 236 9.40 1.25 10.11
CA VAL A 236 10.15 2.34 9.48
C VAL A 236 10.92 3.17 10.49
N LEU A 237 10.31 3.47 11.64
CA LEU A 237 10.99 4.21 12.72
C LEU A 237 12.17 3.41 13.31
N ALA A 238 12.02 2.10 13.44
CA ALA A 238 13.11 1.22 13.86
C ALA A 238 14.27 1.24 12.86
N ALA A 239 13.97 1.16 11.56
CA ALA A 239 14.97 1.26 10.49
C ALA A 239 15.69 2.61 10.52
N ALA A 240 14.96 3.70 10.77
CA ALA A 240 15.51 5.05 10.86
C ALA A 240 16.49 5.19 12.04
N TYR A 241 16.15 4.67 13.22
CA TYR A 241 17.08 4.65 14.37
C TYR A 241 18.30 3.77 14.09
N ALA A 242 18.11 2.60 13.45
CA ALA A 242 19.23 1.75 13.08
C ALA A 242 20.22 2.44 12.13
N GLU A 243 19.73 3.26 11.19
CA GLU A 243 20.60 4.05 10.30
C GLU A 243 21.42 5.11 11.04
N THR A 244 20.93 5.65 12.16
CA THR A 244 21.68 6.57 13.01
C THR A 244 22.63 5.86 13.98
N GLY A 245 22.64 4.52 14.02
CA GLY A 245 23.42 3.72 14.95
C GLY A 245 22.77 3.55 16.34
N ASP A 246 21.59 4.11 16.58
CA ASP A 246 20.83 3.88 17.82
C ASP A 246 20.07 2.54 17.76
N PHE A 247 20.83 1.46 17.87
CA PHE A 247 20.27 0.10 17.81
C PHE A 247 19.38 -0.24 19.01
N ARG A 248 19.55 0.46 20.14
CA ARG A 248 18.67 0.27 21.31
C ARG A 248 17.25 0.75 21.00
N SER A 249 17.12 1.95 20.45
CA SER A 249 15.83 2.48 20.00
C SER A 249 15.25 1.68 18.82
N ALA A 250 16.10 1.26 17.89
CA ALA A 250 15.71 0.42 16.77
C ALA A 250 15.05 -0.88 17.23
N GLN A 251 15.68 -1.61 18.16
CA GLN A 251 15.14 -2.85 18.73
C GLN A 251 13.81 -2.61 19.43
N LYS A 252 13.72 -1.58 20.28
CA LYS A 252 12.48 -1.22 20.99
C LYS A 252 11.31 -1.01 20.05
N TRP A 253 11.50 -0.25 18.98
CA TRP A 253 10.42 0.04 18.03
C TRP A 253 10.11 -1.16 17.14
N GLN A 254 11.11 -1.97 16.80
CA GLN A 254 10.92 -3.19 16.05
C GLN A 254 10.11 -4.23 16.82
N GLU A 255 10.38 -4.40 18.11
CA GLU A 255 9.60 -5.28 18.99
C GLU A 255 8.14 -4.82 19.07
N LYS A 256 7.90 -3.51 19.14
CA LYS A 256 6.56 -2.98 19.13
C LYS A 256 5.85 -3.20 17.79
N ALA A 257 6.56 -3.07 16.65
CA ALA A 257 6.03 -3.41 15.34
C ALA A 257 5.64 -4.89 15.25
N ILE A 258 6.46 -5.80 15.77
CA ILE A 258 6.17 -7.24 15.85
C ILE A 258 4.91 -7.51 16.68
N LEU A 259 4.73 -6.81 17.80
CA LEU A 259 3.57 -6.98 18.67
C LEU A 259 2.25 -6.58 17.99
N LEU A 260 2.29 -5.57 17.13
CA LEU A 260 1.11 -5.05 16.43
C LEU A 260 0.89 -5.66 15.06
N GLY A 261 1.94 -6.24 14.47
CA GLY A 261 1.97 -6.73 13.11
C GLY A 261 1.07 -7.92 12.84
N SER A 262 0.64 -8.04 11.60
CA SER A 262 -0.11 -9.21 11.14
C SER A 262 0.78 -10.47 11.10
N PRO A 263 0.21 -11.68 11.18
CA PRO A 263 0.99 -12.92 11.06
C PRO A 263 1.84 -13.01 9.78
N GLN A 264 1.46 -12.30 8.72
CA GLN A 264 2.18 -12.24 7.46
C GLN A 264 3.43 -11.34 7.55
N ASP A 265 3.38 -10.28 8.35
CA ASP A 265 4.43 -9.26 8.43
C ASP A 265 5.46 -9.56 9.51
N VAL A 266 5.05 -10.22 10.60
CA VAL A 266 5.91 -10.58 11.74
C VAL A 266 7.23 -11.25 11.32
N PRO A 267 7.29 -12.21 10.38
CA PRO A 267 8.56 -12.81 9.96
C PRO A 267 9.56 -11.79 9.38
N TYR A 268 9.08 -10.78 8.64
CA TYR A 268 9.93 -9.73 8.09
C TYR A 268 10.46 -8.80 9.18
N TYR A 269 9.60 -8.46 10.14
CA TYR A 269 9.98 -7.64 11.29
C TYR A 269 11.00 -8.34 12.18
N GLN A 270 10.83 -9.64 12.43
CA GLN A 270 11.78 -10.46 13.21
C GLN A 270 13.17 -10.51 12.54
N ARG A 271 13.21 -10.65 11.21
CA ARG A 271 14.48 -10.63 10.47
C ARG A 271 15.22 -9.30 10.63
N ARG A 272 14.51 -8.18 10.59
CA ARG A 272 15.11 -6.86 10.84
C ARG A 272 15.58 -6.71 12.28
N LEU A 273 14.80 -7.20 13.25
CA LEU A 273 15.20 -7.19 14.65
C LEU A 273 16.53 -7.90 14.87
N LEU A 274 16.74 -9.06 14.26
CA LEU A 274 18.02 -9.79 14.33
C LEU A 274 19.19 -8.96 13.80
N ASN A 275 18.99 -8.20 12.72
CA ASN A 275 20.01 -7.29 12.21
C ASN A 275 20.33 -6.19 13.22
N TYR A 276 19.31 -5.59 13.83
CA TYR A 276 19.50 -4.51 14.82
C TYR A 276 20.15 -5.02 16.11
N GLN A 277 19.85 -6.25 16.53
CA GLN A 277 20.54 -6.93 17.64
C GLN A 277 22.03 -7.18 17.35
N ALA A 278 22.35 -7.43 16.07
CA ALA A 278 23.74 -7.58 15.61
C ALA A 278 24.44 -6.23 15.34
N GLY A 279 23.84 -5.08 15.67
CA GLY A 279 24.40 -3.76 15.44
C GLY A 279 24.50 -3.39 13.95
N LYS A 280 23.63 -3.94 13.11
CA LYS A 280 23.63 -3.72 11.66
C LYS A 280 22.33 -3.05 11.22
N PRO A 281 22.39 -1.90 10.48
CA PRO A 281 21.21 -1.31 9.89
C PRO A 281 20.69 -2.17 8.75
N TRP A 282 19.37 -2.09 8.51
CA TRP A 282 18.76 -2.75 7.36
C TRP A 282 19.10 -2.03 6.07
N ARG A 283 19.35 -2.80 5.00
CA ARG A 283 19.53 -2.27 3.63
C ARG A 283 18.58 -3.00 2.70
N GLU A 284 17.92 -2.24 1.83
CA GLU A 284 17.24 -2.84 0.69
C GLU A 284 18.28 -3.53 -0.21
N ASN A 285 17.93 -4.70 -0.73
CA ASN A 285 18.80 -5.53 -1.58
C ASN A 285 20.08 -6.09 -0.92
N SER A 286 20.26 -6.00 0.40
CA SER A 286 21.27 -6.77 1.11
C SER A 286 20.76 -8.17 1.42
N GLN A 287 20.92 -9.08 0.46
CA GLN A 287 20.71 -10.52 0.62
C GLN A 287 22.02 -11.26 0.44
#